data_31a68a0b3bbb1071fff919c7ef67a1bb
#
_entry.id   31a68a0b3bbb1071fff919c7ef67a1bb
#
_cell.length_a   1.000
_cell.length_b   1.000
_cell.length_c   1.000
_cell.angle_alpha   90.00
_cell.angle_beta   90.00
_cell.angle_gamma   90.00
#
_symmetry.space_group_name_H-M   'P 1'
#
loop_
_entity.id
_entity.type
_entity.pdbx_description
1 polymer ?
#
loop_
_entity_poly.entity_id
_entity_poly.type
_entity_poly.pdbx_seq_one_letter_code
_entity_poly.pdbx_strand_id
1 'polypeptide(L)'
;RFPHLLDFCYLVNPFFPPEKMKNELRANFDTLLTEYPSGMNVNALLMGKYFNIRQQYVCVGNGAAELIKSLMEHLKGNVGVIYPTFEEYPNRKETTNIVAYIPQNRDFSYTSEDIRHFFGNKDLEALLIINPDNPSGNLLSKDEVMVLLEWSRERGIRLIIDESFLDFARSGENISLLNNPMLADNPHLVVIKSISKSYGVPGLRLGMAATSDMELINKMRKDVAIWNINSFAEFYMQIYGKYEKDYQKACRDFIAEREHFFRTLQDIDFLRVIPSEANYFLCEVIGRFTSHNLTDILLKEHDILIKDCGAKKAFQGRNYVRIAVRGRADNERLVEAMKRL
;
A
#
# COMPACT_ATOMS: atom_id res chain seq x y z
N ARG A 1 5.54 1.88 23.25
CA ARG A 1 4.83 2.93 22.49
C ARG A 1 4.89 4.23 23.25
N PHE A 2 4.89 5.35 22.53
CA PHE A 2 4.92 6.70 23.12
C PHE A 2 3.52 7.31 22.90
N PRO A 3 2.61 7.26 23.88
CA PRO A 3 1.21 7.64 23.69
C PRO A 3 1.01 9.14 23.40
N HIS A 4 1.99 9.97 23.78
CA HIS A 4 2.01 11.41 23.51
C HIS A 4 2.48 11.75 22.08
N LEU A 5 3.17 10.81 21.40
CA LEU A 5 3.74 11.02 20.08
C LEU A 5 2.65 10.93 19.00
N LEU A 6 2.51 11.99 18.22
CA LEU A 6 1.65 12.04 17.07
C LEU A 6 2.43 11.54 15.83
N ASP A 7 2.14 10.32 15.40
CA ASP A 7 2.90 9.62 14.36
C ASP A 7 2.23 9.70 12.99
N PHE A 8 2.81 10.49 12.07
CA PHE A 8 2.43 10.60 10.66
C PHE A 8 3.22 9.64 9.74
N CYS A 9 3.95 8.67 10.29
CA CYS A 9 4.57 7.59 9.49
C CYS A 9 3.59 6.45 9.22
N TYR A 10 2.55 6.28 10.06
CA TYR A 10 1.55 5.22 9.92
C TYR A 10 0.53 5.53 8.83
N LEU A 11 0.49 4.65 7.83
CA LEU A 11 -0.37 4.76 6.65
C LEU A 11 -1.66 3.95 6.84
N VAL A 12 -2.56 4.43 7.67
CA VAL A 12 -3.75 3.70 8.12
C VAL A 12 -4.98 4.60 8.05
N ASN A 13 -6.13 4.06 7.62
CA ASN A 13 -7.40 4.78 7.63
C ASN A 13 -7.84 5.08 9.08
N PRO A 14 -7.98 6.34 9.48
CA PRO A 14 -8.38 6.69 10.84
C PRO A 14 -9.90 6.55 11.08
N PHE A 15 -10.70 6.39 10.02
CA PHE A 15 -12.17 6.36 10.08
C PHE A 15 -12.74 4.94 10.14
N PHE A 16 -11.90 3.90 10.06
CA PHE A 16 -12.31 2.50 10.14
C PHE A 16 -11.29 1.70 10.98
N PRO A 17 -11.67 0.64 11.72
CA PRO A 17 -13.01 0.06 11.86
C PRO A 17 -13.93 0.84 12.81
N PRO A 18 -15.27 0.74 12.64
CA PRO A 18 -16.24 1.40 13.52
C PRO A 18 -16.26 0.76 14.91
N GLU A 19 -16.73 1.50 15.93
CA GLU A 19 -16.72 1.05 17.32
C GLU A 19 -17.53 -0.24 17.54
N LYS A 20 -18.66 -0.39 16.83
CA LYS A 20 -19.46 -1.62 16.88
C LYS A 20 -18.69 -2.87 16.45
N MET A 21 -17.81 -2.76 15.43
CA MET A 21 -16.94 -3.87 14.99
C MET A 21 -15.86 -4.19 16.03
N LYS A 22 -15.28 -3.17 16.65
CA LYS A 22 -14.31 -3.34 17.75
C LYS A 22 -14.95 -4.02 18.96
N ASN A 23 -16.24 -3.72 19.23
CA ASN A 23 -17.00 -4.37 20.32
C ASN A 23 -17.25 -5.86 20.03
N GLU A 24 -17.50 -6.26 18.76
CA GLU A 24 -17.59 -7.68 18.42
C GLU A 24 -16.25 -8.39 18.66
N LEU A 25 -15.11 -7.76 18.31
CA LEU A 25 -13.78 -8.32 18.61
C LEU A 25 -13.53 -8.45 20.10
N ARG A 26 -13.92 -7.44 20.91
CA ARG A 26 -13.79 -7.49 22.38
C ARG A 26 -14.65 -8.59 22.99
N ALA A 27 -15.88 -8.76 22.51
CA ALA A 27 -16.81 -9.77 23.01
C ALA A 27 -16.32 -11.21 22.75
N ASN A 28 -15.47 -11.42 21.75
CA ASN A 28 -14.91 -12.73 21.41
C ASN A 28 -13.44 -12.87 21.83
N PHE A 29 -12.90 -11.93 22.60
CA PHE A 29 -11.46 -11.83 22.91
C PHE A 29 -10.89 -13.11 23.49
N ASP A 30 -11.56 -13.72 24.49
CA ASP A 30 -11.05 -14.92 25.18
C ASP A 30 -10.94 -16.12 24.22
N THR A 31 -11.99 -16.36 23.41
CA THR A 31 -11.98 -17.41 22.38
C THR A 31 -10.87 -17.17 21.34
N LEU A 32 -10.78 -15.92 20.84
CA LEU A 32 -9.78 -15.58 19.83
C LEU A 32 -8.35 -15.64 20.35
N LEU A 33 -8.16 -15.51 21.67
CA LEU A 33 -6.85 -15.60 22.31
C LEU A 33 -6.43 -17.06 22.54
N THR A 34 -7.39 -17.95 22.85
CA THR A 34 -7.09 -19.29 23.36
C THR A 34 -7.25 -20.41 22.33
N GLU A 35 -7.90 -20.15 21.19
CA GLU A 35 -8.14 -21.15 20.15
C GLU A 35 -7.29 -20.92 18.90
N TYR A 36 -6.90 -22.02 18.25
CA TYR A 36 -6.18 -21.95 16.98
C TYR A 36 -7.08 -21.44 15.86
N PRO A 37 -6.53 -20.65 14.93
CA PRO A 37 -7.24 -20.26 13.72
C PRO A 37 -7.37 -21.43 12.74
N SER A 38 -8.19 -21.24 11.73
CA SER A 38 -8.32 -22.18 10.61
C SER A 38 -7.08 -22.12 9.68
N GLY A 39 -6.94 -23.14 8.84
CA GLY A 39 -5.87 -23.20 7.84
C GLY A 39 -6.12 -22.33 6.61
N MET A 40 -5.13 -22.32 5.70
CA MET A 40 -5.11 -21.50 4.48
C MET A 40 -6.39 -21.62 3.63
N ASN A 41 -6.95 -22.82 3.50
CA ASN A 41 -8.13 -23.00 2.65
C ASN A 41 -9.35 -22.21 3.17
N VAL A 42 -9.58 -22.20 4.49
CA VAL A 42 -10.67 -21.40 5.09
C VAL A 42 -10.39 -19.93 4.94
N ASN A 43 -9.17 -19.48 5.24
CA ASN A 43 -8.79 -18.08 5.11
C ASN A 43 -8.89 -17.59 3.65
N ALA A 44 -8.47 -18.40 2.67
CA ALA A 44 -8.62 -18.09 1.25
C ALA A 44 -10.10 -18.06 0.81
N LEU A 45 -10.97 -18.90 1.39
CA LEU A 45 -12.41 -18.87 1.16
C LEU A 45 -13.04 -17.58 1.69
N LEU A 46 -12.71 -17.18 2.92
CA LEU A 46 -13.21 -15.95 3.54
C LEU A 46 -12.79 -14.72 2.73
N MET A 47 -11.51 -14.64 2.38
CA MET A 47 -10.96 -13.54 1.58
C MET A 47 -11.56 -13.53 0.17
N GLY A 48 -11.65 -14.69 -0.48
CA GLY A 48 -12.25 -14.83 -1.79
C GLY A 48 -13.74 -14.43 -1.81
N LYS A 49 -14.51 -14.83 -0.79
CA LYS A 49 -15.90 -14.39 -0.63
C LYS A 49 -16.02 -12.89 -0.51
N TYR A 50 -15.15 -12.27 0.29
CA TYR A 50 -15.16 -10.84 0.51
C TYR A 50 -14.89 -10.05 -0.78
N PHE A 51 -13.85 -10.41 -1.54
CA PHE A 51 -13.50 -9.74 -2.79
C PHE A 51 -14.20 -10.31 -4.03
N ASN A 52 -15.14 -11.26 -3.85
CA ASN A 52 -15.81 -11.97 -4.93
C ASN A 52 -14.83 -12.62 -5.93
N ILE A 53 -13.80 -13.29 -5.40
CA ILE A 53 -12.74 -13.97 -6.16
C ILE A 53 -12.76 -15.45 -5.83
N ARG A 54 -12.45 -16.30 -6.82
CA ARG A 54 -12.31 -17.73 -6.62
C ARG A 54 -11.26 -18.03 -5.56
N GLN A 55 -11.61 -18.83 -4.57
CA GLN A 55 -10.73 -19.24 -3.47
C GLN A 55 -9.36 -19.73 -3.96
N GLN A 56 -9.32 -20.49 -5.04
CA GLN A 56 -8.09 -21.06 -5.57
C GLN A 56 -7.08 -20.02 -6.10
N TYR A 57 -7.54 -18.82 -6.41
CA TYR A 57 -6.70 -17.72 -6.88
C TYR A 57 -6.09 -16.89 -5.74
N VAL A 58 -6.43 -17.17 -4.48
CA VAL A 58 -6.08 -16.34 -3.33
C VAL A 58 -5.07 -17.05 -2.43
N CYS A 59 -4.02 -16.34 -2.03
CA CYS A 59 -3.15 -16.69 -0.91
C CYS A 59 -3.26 -15.59 0.14
N VAL A 60 -3.50 -15.97 1.41
CA VAL A 60 -3.64 -15.02 2.53
C VAL A 60 -2.37 -15.05 3.38
N GLY A 61 -1.81 -13.89 3.66
CA GLY A 61 -0.55 -13.76 4.39
C GLY A 61 -0.66 -12.95 5.68
N ASN A 62 0.30 -13.17 6.56
CA ASN A 62 0.51 -12.38 7.78
C ASN A 62 1.02 -10.97 7.41
N GLY A 63 0.13 -10.19 6.82
CA GLY A 63 0.40 -8.96 6.10
C GLY A 63 0.91 -9.19 4.68
N ALA A 64 0.80 -8.18 3.84
CA ALA A 64 1.32 -8.26 2.46
C ALA A 64 2.83 -8.56 2.40
N ALA A 65 3.61 -8.17 3.43
CA ALA A 65 5.05 -8.38 3.47
C ALA A 65 5.46 -9.87 3.41
N GLU A 66 4.69 -10.78 4.03
CA GLU A 66 4.92 -12.23 3.93
C GLU A 66 4.75 -12.70 2.48
N LEU A 67 3.71 -12.23 1.80
CA LEU A 67 3.41 -12.58 0.42
C LEU A 67 4.39 -11.95 -0.58
N ILE A 68 4.81 -10.71 -0.33
CA ILE A 68 5.85 -10.04 -1.10
C ILE A 68 7.15 -10.84 -1.03
N LYS A 69 7.55 -11.28 0.17
CA LYS A 69 8.74 -12.11 0.33
C LYS A 69 8.64 -13.38 -0.50
N SER A 70 7.58 -14.18 -0.33
CA SER A 70 7.36 -15.42 -1.08
C SER A 70 7.36 -15.16 -2.59
N LEU A 71 6.59 -14.18 -3.08
CA LEU A 71 6.52 -13.84 -4.50
C LEU A 71 7.90 -13.51 -5.07
N MET A 72 8.64 -12.61 -4.43
CA MET A 72 9.94 -12.15 -4.91
C MET A 72 11.01 -13.24 -4.90
N GLU A 73 10.97 -14.18 -3.97
CA GLU A 73 11.88 -15.33 -3.90
C GLU A 73 11.63 -16.34 -5.04
N HIS A 74 10.41 -16.43 -5.57
CA HIS A 74 10.09 -17.29 -6.72
C HIS A 74 10.52 -16.70 -8.07
N LEU A 75 10.67 -15.40 -8.18
CA LEU A 75 11.21 -14.76 -9.37
C LEU A 75 12.72 -15.01 -9.45
N LYS A 76 13.23 -15.46 -10.60
CA LYS A 76 14.67 -15.76 -10.78
C LYS A 76 15.38 -14.73 -11.64
N GLY A 77 14.66 -14.11 -12.58
CA GLY A 77 15.18 -13.10 -13.50
C GLY A 77 15.11 -11.66 -12.97
N ASN A 78 15.23 -10.73 -13.88
CA ASN A 78 15.21 -9.31 -13.58
C ASN A 78 13.81 -8.82 -13.28
N VAL A 79 13.71 -7.91 -12.31
CA VAL A 79 12.46 -7.23 -11.92
C VAL A 79 12.59 -5.75 -12.21
N GLY A 80 11.69 -5.22 -13.03
CA GLY A 80 11.50 -3.79 -13.24
C GLY A 80 10.85 -3.13 -12.04
N VAL A 81 11.47 -2.07 -11.51
CA VAL A 81 10.98 -1.34 -10.33
C VAL A 81 11.07 0.16 -10.59
N ILE A 82 10.04 0.90 -10.21
CA ILE A 82 10.02 2.37 -10.28
C ILE A 82 10.46 2.92 -8.91
N TYR A 83 11.47 3.78 -8.90
CA TYR A 83 11.97 4.44 -7.69
C TYR A 83 11.61 5.94 -7.67
N PRO A 84 11.41 6.52 -6.47
CA PRO A 84 11.45 5.89 -5.14
C PRO A 84 10.29 4.91 -4.95
N THR A 85 10.44 3.89 -4.11
CA THR A 85 9.47 2.81 -3.97
C THR A 85 9.29 2.34 -2.53
N PHE A 86 8.39 1.37 -2.33
CA PHE A 86 8.31 0.59 -1.11
C PHE A 86 9.40 -0.49 -1.11
N GLU A 87 10.42 -0.29 -0.28
CA GLU A 87 11.67 -1.05 -0.28
C GLU A 87 11.52 -2.56 0.00
N GLU A 88 10.37 -3.00 0.54
CA GLU A 88 10.16 -4.43 0.82
C GLU A 88 10.29 -5.30 -0.44
N TYR A 89 9.87 -4.79 -1.61
CA TYR A 89 10.03 -5.52 -2.86
C TYR A 89 11.50 -5.65 -3.30
N PRO A 90 12.23 -4.56 -3.56
CA PRO A 90 13.61 -4.68 -4.02
C PRO A 90 14.54 -5.29 -2.97
N ASN A 91 14.30 -5.13 -1.68
CA ASN A 91 15.09 -5.73 -0.61
C ASN A 91 15.01 -7.26 -0.57
N ARG A 92 14.06 -7.88 -1.30
CA ARG A 92 13.92 -9.33 -1.42
C ARG A 92 14.65 -9.90 -2.65
N LYS A 93 15.38 -9.06 -3.37
CA LYS A 93 16.16 -9.45 -4.56
C LYS A 93 17.59 -8.98 -4.44
N GLU A 94 18.49 -9.69 -5.13
CA GLU A 94 19.83 -9.16 -5.35
C GLU A 94 19.76 -7.88 -6.20
N THR A 95 20.58 -6.90 -5.86
CA THR A 95 20.57 -5.58 -6.52
C THR A 95 20.81 -5.70 -8.03
N THR A 96 21.59 -6.68 -8.45
CA THR A 96 21.89 -6.99 -9.86
C THR A 96 20.66 -7.38 -10.67
N ASN A 97 19.62 -7.92 -10.00
CA ASN A 97 18.37 -8.35 -10.62
C ASN A 97 17.27 -7.27 -10.55
N ILE A 98 17.61 -6.05 -10.15
CA ILE A 98 16.67 -4.92 -10.13
C ILE A 98 16.99 -3.97 -11.27
N VAL A 99 16.06 -3.85 -12.22
CA VAL A 99 16.13 -2.84 -13.29
C VAL A 99 15.32 -1.63 -12.82
N ALA A 100 16.03 -0.56 -12.44
CA ALA A 100 15.43 0.61 -11.78
C ALA A 100 15.07 1.69 -12.79
N TYR A 101 13.82 2.13 -12.81
CA TYR A 101 13.39 3.36 -13.46
C TYR A 101 13.23 4.46 -12.39
N ILE A 102 13.82 5.63 -12.63
CA ILE A 102 13.70 6.80 -11.76
C ILE A 102 13.13 7.96 -12.58
N PRO A 103 11.87 8.35 -12.35
CA PRO A 103 11.30 9.54 -12.99
C PRO A 103 12.16 10.78 -12.70
N GLN A 104 12.46 11.57 -13.73
CA GLN A 104 13.37 12.72 -13.61
C GLN A 104 12.69 14.00 -13.15
N ASN A 105 11.34 14.02 -13.16
CA ASN A 105 10.58 15.17 -12.66
C ASN A 105 10.59 15.24 -11.13
N ARG A 106 10.27 16.41 -10.59
CA ARG A 106 10.29 16.68 -9.13
C ARG A 106 9.17 15.98 -8.37
N ASP A 107 8.12 15.52 -9.06
CA ASP A 107 6.96 14.87 -8.44
C ASP A 107 7.08 13.35 -8.43
N PHE A 108 8.10 12.80 -9.11
CA PHE A 108 8.26 11.37 -9.35
C PHE A 108 7.01 10.75 -9.98
N SER A 109 6.29 11.54 -10.77
CA SER A 109 5.14 11.09 -11.54
C SER A 109 5.60 10.39 -12.83
N TYR A 110 4.78 9.45 -13.28
CA TYR A 110 5.02 8.68 -14.48
C TYR A 110 3.69 8.19 -15.07
N THR A 111 3.74 7.83 -16.34
CA THR A 111 2.64 7.29 -17.13
C THR A 111 2.95 5.87 -17.58
N SER A 112 1.97 5.17 -18.14
CA SER A 112 2.19 3.87 -18.78
C SER A 112 3.13 3.98 -19.99
N GLU A 113 3.15 5.12 -20.68
CA GLU A 113 4.05 5.36 -21.79
C GLU A 113 5.51 5.48 -21.34
N ASP A 114 5.78 6.22 -20.26
CA ASP A 114 7.12 6.33 -19.67
C ASP A 114 7.66 4.95 -19.27
N ILE A 115 6.81 4.13 -18.64
CA ILE A 115 7.15 2.75 -18.24
C ILE A 115 7.51 1.91 -19.46
N ARG A 116 6.65 1.90 -20.48
CA ARG A 116 6.87 1.13 -21.71
C ARG A 116 8.10 1.60 -22.47
N HIS A 117 8.33 2.90 -22.53
CA HIS A 117 9.52 3.46 -23.18
C HIS A 117 10.79 3.01 -22.48
N PHE A 118 10.85 3.11 -21.15
CA PHE A 118 12.05 2.75 -20.38
C PHE A 118 12.32 1.24 -20.39
N PHE A 119 11.30 0.42 -20.15
CA PHE A 119 11.44 -1.03 -20.03
C PHE A 119 11.33 -1.77 -21.37
N GLY A 120 11.01 -1.09 -22.46
CA GLY A 120 10.70 -1.68 -23.74
C GLY A 120 11.83 -2.54 -24.36
N ASN A 121 13.07 -2.25 -24.05
CA ASN A 121 14.24 -2.99 -24.52
C ASN A 121 14.97 -3.75 -23.40
N LYS A 122 14.35 -3.87 -22.21
CA LYS A 122 14.93 -4.58 -21.08
C LYS A 122 14.44 -6.02 -21.04
N ASP A 123 15.33 -6.92 -20.63
CA ASP A 123 14.98 -8.30 -20.33
C ASP A 123 14.44 -8.35 -18.89
N LEU A 124 13.14 -8.60 -18.75
CA LEU A 124 12.44 -8.64 -17.47
C LEU A 124 11.64 -9.94 -17.33
N GLU A 125 11.75 -10.58 -16.18
CA GLU A 125 10.82 -11.63 -15.74
C GLU A 125 9.52 -11.02 -15.18
N ALA A 126 9.64 -9.90 -14.44
CA ALA A 126 8.51 -9.24 -13.85
C ALA A 126 8.64 -7.71 -13.85
N LEU A 127 7.51 -7.02 -13.87
CA LEU A 127 7.38 -5.58 -13.67
C LEU A 127 6.51 -5.31 -12.44
N LEU A 128 7.03 -4.54 -11.48
CA LEU A 128 6.32 -4.13 -10.28
C LEU A 128 5.73 -2.72 -10.47
N ILE A 129 4.45 -2.61 -10.24
CA ILE A 129 3.71 -1.34 -10.18
C ILE A 129 2.98 -1.25 -8.84
N ILE A 130 3.23 -0.21 -8.07
CA ILE A 130 2.46 0.12 -6.87
C ILE A 130 1.48 1.22 -7.27
N ASN A 131 0.19 0.97 -7.15
CA ASN A 131 -0.84 1.88 -7.64
C ASN A 131 -1.96 2.11 -6.61
N PRO A 132 -2.06 3.29 -6.01
CA PRO A 132 -1.17 4.47 -6.08
C PRO A 132 0.25 4.20 -5.56
N ASP A 133 1.22 4.88 -6.17
CA ASP A 133 2.64 4.70 -5.90
C ASP A 133 3.06 5.15 -4.49
N ASN A 134 4.00 4.45 -3.89
CA ASN A 134 4.57 4.78 -2.59
C ASN A 134 6.08 5.04 -2.72
N PRO A 135 6.55 6.29 -2.56
CA PRO A 135 5.93 7.37 -1.77
C PRO A 135 5.30 8.52 -2.56
N SER A 136 5.30 8.53 -3.90
CA SER A 136 4.85 9.70 -4.67
C SER A 136 3.34 9.95 -4.61
N GLY A 137 2.54 8.91 -4.44
CA GLY A 137 1.08 8.99 -4.52
C GLY A 137 0.54 9.08 -5.95
N ASN A 138 1.41 8.92 -6.96
CA ASN A 138 1.02 8.88 -8.37
C ASN A 138 0.04 7.73 -8.63
N LEU A 139 -1.02 8.01 -9.38
CA LEU A 139 -2.05 7.03 -9.76
C LEU A 139 -2.08 6.86 -11.27
N LEU A 140 -1.85 5.64 -11.74
CA LEU A 140 -2.16 5.26 -13.11
C LEU A 140 -3.67 5.04 -13.26
N SER A 141 -4.23 5.61 -14.32
CA SER A 141 -5.63 5.42 -14.69
C SER A 141 -5.94 3.97 -15.08
N LYS A 142 -7.23 3.63 -15.17
CA LYS A 142 -7.65 2.30 -15.63
C LYS A 142 -7.07 1.95 -16.99
N ASP A 143 -7.16 2.90 -17.95
CA ASP A 143 -6.67 2.70 -19.30
C ASP A 143 -5.16 2.46 -19.32
N GLU A 144 -4.39 3.21 -18.53
CA GLU A 144 -2.95 3.02 -18.41
C GLU A 144 -2.58 1.66 -17.80
N VAL A 145 -3.31 1.22 -16.77
CA VAL A 145 -3.12 -0.10 -16.17
C VAL A 145 -3.45 -1.21 -17.18
N MET A 146 -4.52 -1.05 -17.97
CA MET A 146 -4.87 -2.02 -19.02
C MET A 146 -3.84 -2.06 -20.14
N VAL A 147 -3.29 -0.93 -20.54
CA VAL A 147 -2.17 -0.86 -21.50
C VAL A 147 -0.95 -1.62 -20.98
N LEU A 148 -0.59 -1.47 -19.69
CA LEU A 148 0.52 -2.21 -19.10
C LEU A 148 0.25 -3.70 -18.99
N LEU A 149 -1.00 -4.09 -18.68
CA LEU A 149 -1.41 -5.49 -18.61
C LEU A 149 -1.24 -6.19 -19.95
N GLU A 150 -1.74 -5.58 -21.03
CA GLU A 150 -1.61 -6.11 -22.39
C GLU A 150 -0.15 -6.15 -22.84
N TRP A 151 0.58 -5.05 -22.69
CA TRP A 151 1.99 -4.94 -23.06
C TRP A 151 2.86 -5.98 -22.33
N SER A 152 2.61 -6.22 -21.04
CA SER A 152 3.36 -7.23 -20.29
C SER A 152 3.03 -8.65 -20.75
N ARG A 153 1.77 -8.92 -21.14
CA ARG A 153 1.36 -10.19 -21.73
C ARG A 153 2.08 -10.47 -23.04
N GLU A 154 2.10 -9.50 -23.96
CA GLU A 154 2.76 -9.61 -25.25
C GLU A 154 4.27 -9.90 -25.13
N ARG A 155 4.89 -9.41 -24.06
CA ARG A 155 6.31 -9.58 -23.79
C ARG A 155 6.67 -10.78 -22.91
N GLY A 156 5.67 -11.50 -22.43
CA GLY A 156 5.87 -12.62 -21.50
C GLY A 156 6.38 -12.16 -20.11
N ILE A 157 6.12 -10.90 -19.73
CA ILE A 157 6.49 -10.31 -18.45
C ILE A 157 5.36 -10.54 -17.43
N ARG A 158 5.68 -10.98 -16.23
CA ARG A 158 4.74 -11.02 -15.11
C ARG A 158 4.46 -9.61 -14.62
N LEU A 159 3.20 -9.18 -14.64
CA LEU A 159 2.80 -7.90 -14.08
C LEU A 159 2.38 -8.08 -12.62
N ILE A 160 3.09 -7.41 -11.71
CA ILE A 160 2.78 -7.36 -10.28
C ILE A 160 2.20 -5.99 -10.00
N ILE A 161 0.94 -5.94 -9.56
CA ILE A 161 0.27 -4.70 -9.16
C ILE A 161 -0.02 -4.75 -7.66
N ASP A 162 0.51 -3.80 -6.93
CA ASP A 162 0.20 -3.60 -5.50
C ASP A 162 -0.91 -2.56 -5.36
N GLU A 163 -2.11 -3.02 -5.01
CA GLU A 163 -3.30 -2.20 -4.80
C GLU A 163 -3.52 -1.83 -3.32
N SER A 164 -2.48 -1.88 -2.49
CA SER A 164 -2.62 -1.65 -1.03
C SER A 164 -3.14 -0.27 -0.66
N PHE A 165 -3.03 0.71 -1.54
CA PHE A 165 -3.50 2.08 -1.31
C PHE A 165 -4.67 2.48 -2.23
N LEU A 166 -5.12 1.59 -3.12
CA LEU A 166 -6.09 1.93 -4.15
C LEU A 166 -7.46 2.35 -3.60
N ASP A 167 -7.87 1.80 -2.46
CA ASP A 167 -9.13 2.17 -1.80
C ASP A 167 -9.19 3.63 -1.32
N PHE A 168 -8.06 4.31 -1.25
CA PHE A 168 -7.97 5.74 -0.93
C PHE A 168 -8.13 6.65 -2.15
N ALA A 169 -8.02 6.11 -3.36
CA ALA A 169 -8.18 6.86 -4.60
C ALA A 169 -9.65 7.14 -4.90
N ARG A 170 -9.96 8.30 -5.51
CA ARG A 170 -11.34 8.70 -5.87
C ARG A 170 -12.02 7.71 -6.82
N SER A 171 -11.24 7.07 -7.69
CA SER A 171 -11.72 6.10 -8.69
C SER A 171 -11.22 4.68 -8.44
N GLY A 172 -10.78 4.37 -7.21
CA GLY A 172 -10.07 3.14 -6.90
C GLY A 172 -10.82 1.86 -7.26
N GLU A 173 -12.11 1.78 -6.98
CA GLU A 173 -12.94 0.62 -7.34
C GLU A 173 -12.97 0.36 -8.85
N ASN A 174 -12.99 1.40 -9.66
CA ASN A 174 -13.01 1.29 -11.12
C ASN A 174 -11.66 0.87 -11.71
N ILE A 175 -10.56 1.12 -10.99
CA ILE A 175 -9.19 0.81 -11.45
C ILE A 175 -8.80 -0.62 -11.08
N SER A 176 -9.30 -1.17 -9.98
CA SER A 176 -8.87 -2.47 -9.45
C SER A 176 -8.94 -3.59 -10.49
N LEU A 177 -7.89 -4.41 -10.53
CA LEU A 177 -7.81 -5.65 -11.31
C LEU A 177 -8.24 -6.88 -10.51
N LEU A 178 -8.65 -6.68 -9.26
CA LEU A 178 -9.01 -7.74 -8.33
C LEU A 178 -10.44 -8.26 -8.60
N ASN A 179 -10.62 -8.96 -9.71
CA ASN A 179 -11.87 -9.63 -10.08
C ASN A 179 -11.63 -10.92 -10.88
N ASN A 180 -12.60 -11.83 -10.87
CA ASN A 180 -12.47 -13.15 -11.49
C ASN A 180 -12.16 -13.14 -12.97
N PRO A 181 -12.89 -12.39 -13.82
CA PRO A 181 -12.57 -12.35 -15.26
C PRO A 181 -11.15 -11.88 -15.52
N MET A 182 -10.74 -10.78 -14.87
CA MET A 182 -9.42 -10.20 -15.05
C MET A 182 -8.30 -11.18 -14.69
N LEU A 183 -8.43 -11.86 -13.54
CA LEU A 183 -7.43 -12.85 -13.10
C LEU A 183 -7.45 -14.09 -14.01
N ALA A 184 -8.63 -14.59 -14.39
CA ALA A 184 -8.74 -15.81 -15.21
C ALA A 184 -8.12 -15.61 -16.61
N ASP A 185 -8.33 -14.45 -17.21
CA ASP A 185 -7.88 -14.15 -18.58
C ASP A 185 -6.38 -13.73 -18.61
N ASN A 186 -5.79 -13.42 -17.44
CA ASN A 186 -4.43 -12.90 -17.34
C ASN A 186 -3.59 -13.66 -16.28
N PRO A 187 -3.16 -14.91 -16.54
CA PRO A 187 -2.38 -15.69 -15.57
C PRO A 187 -1.00 -15.08 -15.27
N HIS A 188 -0.50 -14.16 -16.10
CA HIS A 188 0.73 -13.40 -15.83
C HIS A 188 0.53 -12.24 -14.85
N LEU A 189 -0.73 -11.93 -14.46
CA LEU A 189 -1.06 -10.90 -13.47
C LEU A 189 -0.97 -11.46 -12.04
N VAL A 190 -0.32 -10.71 -11.16
CA VAL A 190 -0.37 -10.90 -9.70
C VAL A 190 -0.83 -9.59 -9.06
N VAL A 191 -1.90 -9.65 -8.28
CA VAL A 191 -2.37 -8.51 -7.50
C VAL A 191 -2.02 -8.73 -6.03
N ILE A 192 -1.34 -7.76 -5.41
CA ILE A 192 -1.04 -7.73 -3.98
C ILE A 192 -1.93 -6.68 -3.32
N LYS A 193 -2.51 -7.01 -2.16
CA LYS A 193 -3.33 -6.07 -1.38
C LYS A 193 -3.09 -6.23 0.11
N SER A 194 -2.69 -5.13 0.75
CA SER A 194 -2.62 -5.06 2.22
C SER A 194 -3.98 -4.69 2.78
N ILE A 195 -4.51 -5.52 3.65
CA ILE A 195 -5.76 -5.22 4.39
C ILE A 195 -5.49 -4.25 5.55
N SER A 196 -4.24 -4.08 5.96
CA SER A 196 -3.88 -3.25 7.11
C SER A 196 -4.11 -1.74 6.90
N LYS A 197 -4.14 -1.27 5.65
CA LYS A 197 -4.10 0.16 5.32
C LYS A 197 -5.49 0.79 5.34
N SER A 198 -6.26 0.58 4.28
CA SER A 198 -7.60 1.16 4.11
C SER A 198 -8.59 0.63 5.13
N TYR A 199 -8.40 -0.60 5.60
CA TYR A 199 -9.26 -1.23 6.62
C TYR A 199 -8.88 -0.89 8.07
N GLY A 200 -7.87 -0.07 8.30
CA GLY A 200 -7.55 0.46 9.62
C GLY A 200 -7.09 -0.54 10.67
N VAL A 201 -6.63 -1.73 10.27
CA VAL A 201 -6.31 -2.85 11.17
C VAL A 201 -4.86 -3.36 11.03
N PRO A 202 -3.85 -2.48 11.14
CA PRO A 202 -2.45 -2.90 10.94
C PRO A 202 -1.98 -3.94 11.95
N GLY A 203 -2.58 -3.98 13.14
CA GLY A 203 -2.25 -4.95 14.20
C GLY A 203 -2.71 -6.38 13.89
N LEU A 204 -3.73 -6.57 13.05
CA LEU A 204 -4.21 -7.88 12.64
C LEU A 204 -3.24 -8.59 11.68
N ARG A 205 -2.36 -7.84 11.02
CA ARG A 205 -1.38 -8.41 10.08
C ARG A 205 -2.07 -9.22 8.97
N LEU A 206 -2.89 -8.59 8.14
CA LEU A 206 -3.64 -9.27 7.10
C LEU A 206 -3.32 -8.69 5.72
N GLY A 207 -3.06 -9.56 4.76
CA GLY A 207 -2.83 -9.23 3.35
C GLY A 207 -3.20 -10.39 2.44
N MET A 208 -3.32 -10.11 1.16
CA MET A 208 -3.60 -11.11 0.15
C MET A 208 -2.75 -10.93 -1.10
N ALA A 209 -2.49 -12.06 -1.78
CA ALA A 209 -2.05 -12.12 -3.15
C ALA A 209 -3.11 -12.85 -3.98
N ALA A 210 -3.37 -12.39 -5.19
CA ALA A 210 -4.31 -13.03 -6.10
C ALA A 210 -3.72 -13.20 -7.50
N THR A 211 -3.82 -14.39 -8.05
CA THR A 211 -3.45 -14.74 -9.43
C THR A 211 -4.14 -16.02 -9.86
N SER A 212 -4.38 -16.20 -11.15
CA SER A 212 -4.83 -17.48 -11.71
C SER A 212 -3.69 -18.40 -12.13
N ASP A 213 -2.43 -17.99 -11.97
CA ASP A 213 -1.28 -18.88 -12.09
C ASP A 213 -1.27 -19.88 -10.93
N MET A 214 -1.80 -21.08 -11.19
CA MET A 214 -1.96 -22.12 -10.17
C MET A 214 -0.63 -22.68 -9.67
N GLU A 215 0.41 -22.62 -10.47
CA GLU A 215 1.74 -23.06 -10.05
C GLU A 215 2.31 -22.08 -9.02
N LEU A 216 2.30 -20.80 -9.34
CA LEU A 216 2.80 -19.76 -8.44
C LEU A 216 1.99 -19.68 -7.14
N ILE A 217 0.66 -19.63 -7.23
CA ILE A 217 -0.18 -19.49 -6.03
C ILE A 217 -0.03 -20.68 -5.07
N ASN A 218 0.14 -21.90 -5.62
CA ASN A 218 0.38 -23.09 -4.80
C ASN A 218 1.78 -23.09 -4.16
N LYS A 219 2.80 -22.56 -4.84
CA LYS A 219 4.12 -22.32 -4.24
C LYS A 219 4.02 -21.35 -3.07
N MET A 220 3.40 -20.19 -3.29
CA MET A 220 3.20 -19.17 -2.24
C MET A 220 2.44 -19.72 -1.03
N ARG A 221 1.40 -20.56 -1.25
CA ARG A 221 0.66 -21.21 -0.16
C ARG A 221 1.50 -22.22 0.63
N LYS A 222 2.53 -22.81 0.03
CA LYS A 222 3.46 -23.71 0.71
C LYS A 222 4.53 -22.98 1.51
N ASP A 223 4.87 -21.75 1.10
CA ASP A 223 5.90 -20.96 1.77
C ASP A 223 5.41 -20.36 3.09
N VAL A 224 4.12 -20.08 3.19
CA VAL A 224 3.56 -19.55 4.43
C VAL A 224 3.44 -20.66 5.49
N ALA A 225 3.69 -20.28 6.74
CA ALA A 225 3.60 -21.25 7.86
C ALA A 225 2.16 -21.75 8.05
N ILE A 226 2.03 -22.96 8.64
CA ILE A 226 0.73 -23.41 9.12
C ILE A 226 0.19 -22.41 10.16
N TRP A 227 -1.10 -22.07 10.07
CA TRP A 227 -1.73 -21.06 10.94
C TRP A 227 -1.03 -19.69 10.91
N ASN A 228 -0.53 -19.28 9.72
CA ASN A 228 0.12 -17.98 9.53
C ASN A 228 -0.82 -16.79 9.82
N ILE A 229 -2.13 -16.99 9.74
CA ILE A 229 -3.15 -16.00 10.06
C ILE A 229 -3.63 -16.22 11.49
N ASN A 230 -3.59 -15.19 12.33
CA ASN A 230 -4.05 -15.29 13.70
C ASN A 230 -5.60 -15.28 13.78
N SER A 231 -6.16 -15.80 14.88
CA SER A 231 -7.59 -15.93 15.09
C SER A 231 -8.35 -14.61 15.04
N PHE A 232 -7.75 -13.50 15.49
CA PHE A 232 -8.36 -12.17 15.40
C PHE A 232 -8.51 -11.72 13.94
N ALA A 233 -7.52 -12.00 13.09
CA ALA A 233 -7.57 -11.69 11.66
C ALA A 233 -8.58 -12.56 10.92
N GLU A 234 -8.67 -13.85 11.25
CA GLU A 234 -9.70 -14.74 10.72
C GLU A 234 -11.10 -14.27 11.12
N PHE A 235 -11.33 -14.00 12.39
CA PHE A 235 -12.63 -13.51 12.87
C PHE A 235 -13.00 -12.16 12.21
N TYR A 236 -12.03 -11.27 12.04
CA TYR A 236 -12.23 -10.03 11.30
C TYR A 236 -12.77 -10.31 9.88
N MET A 237 -12.18 -11.25 9.14
CA MET A 237 -12.66 -11.65 7.80
C MET A 237 -14.08 -12.23 7.84
N GLN A 238 -14.45 -12.97 8.90
CA GLN A 238 -15.79 -13.53 9.07
C GLN A 238 -16.86 -12.47 9.26
N ILE A 239 -16.56 -11.40 10.03
CA ILE A 239 -17.54 -10.37 10.36
C ILE A 239 -17.53 -9.17 9.41
N TYR A 240 -16.48 -9.01 8.61
CA TYR A 240 -16.25 -7.80 7.80
C TYR A 240 -17.44 -7.42 6.91
N GLY A 241 -18.06 -8.39 6.23
CA GLY A 241 -19.21 -8.15 5.34
C GLY A 241 -20.38 -7.41 5.98
N LYS A 242 -20.55 -7.50 7.33
CA LYS A 242 -21.57 -6.74 8.06
C LYS A 242 -21.30 -5.24 8.05
N TYR A 243 -20.05 -4.84 7.84
CA TYR A 243 -19.55 -3.46 7.97
C TYR A 243 -19.14 -2.82 6.66
N GLU A 244 -19.48 -3.42 5.53
CA GLU A 244 -19.11 -2.93 4.21
C GLU A 244 -19.57 -1.48 3.95
N LYS A 245 -20.81 -1.16 4.33
CA LYS A 245 -21.35 0.22 4.20
C LYS A 245 -20.58 1.23 5.07
N ASP A 246 -20.15 0.81 6.27
CA ASP A 246 -19.33 1.64 7.15
C ASP A 246 -17.94 1.86 6.53
N TYR A 247 -17.38 0.82 5.91
CA TYR A 247 -16.11 0.91 5.20
C TYR A 247 -16.17 1.88 4.02
N GLN A 248 -17.17 1.73 3.16
CA GLN A 248 -17.38 2.65 2.03
C GLN A 248 -17.55 4.10 2.50
N LYS A 249 -18.28 4.31 3.60
CA LYS A 249 -18.38 5.64 4.21
C LYS A 249 -17.02 6.15 4.69
N ALA A 250 -16.27 5.31 5.39
CA ALA A 250 -14.93 5.67 5.89
C ALA A 250 -13.94 6.03 4.76
N CYS A 251 -14.02 5.36 3.62
CA CYS A 251 -13.21 5.71 2.44
C CYS A 251 -13.62 7.09 1.87
N ARG A 252 -14.92 7.40 1.78
CA ARG A 252 -15.39 8.73 1.35
C ARG A 252 -14.98 9.83 2.33
N ASP A 253 -15.15 9.60 3.63
CA ASP A 253 -14.74 10.55 4.67
C ASP A 253 -13.22 10.79 4.61
N PHE A 254 -12.45 9.73 4.34
CA PHE A 254 -11.01 9.81 4.16
C PHE A 254 -10.62 10.68 2.96
N ILE A 255 -11.24 10.47 1.81
CA ILE A 255 -10.98 11.28 0.60
C ILE A 255 -11.25 12.75 0.87
N ALA A 256 -12.37 13.07 1.53
CA ALA A 256 -12.71 14.44 1.89
C ALA A 256 -11.67 15.06 2.85
N GLU A 257 -11.19 14.29 3.83
CA GLU A 257 -10.15 14.74 4.76
C GLU A 257 -8.80 14.94 4.06
N ARG A 258 -8.41 14.03 3.16
CA ARG A 258 -7.19 14.18 2.35
C ARG A 258 -7.21 15.49 1.55
N GLU A 259 -8.33 15.79 0.89
CA GLU A 259 -8.49 17.03 0.12
C GLU A 259 -8.40 18.29 0.99
N HIS A 260 -8.96 18.25 2.18
CA HIS A 260 -8.85 19.34 3.12
C HIS A 260 -7.40 19.52 3.59
N PHE A 261 -6.76 18.42 4.01
CA PHE A 261 -5.39 18.44 4.49
C PHE A 261 -4.39 18.87 3.41
N PHE A 262 -4.61 18.46 2.16
CA PHE A 262 -3.82 18.94 1.03
C PHE A 262 -3.82 20.46 0.94
N ARG A 263 -4.99 21.08 1.00
CA ARG A 263 -5.13 22.56 0.93
C ARG A 263 -4.43 23.24 2.11
N THR A 264 -4.57 22.73 3.31
CA THR A 264 -3.95 23.34 4.51
C THR A 264 -2.43 23.19 4.53
N LEU A 265 -1.90 22.09 3.98
CA LEU A 265 -0.44 21.92 3.83
C LEU A 265 0.15 22.85 2.79
N GLN A 266 -0.60 23.26 1.77
CA GLN A 266 -0.14 24.25 0.77
C GLN A 266 0.09 25.66 1.35
N ASP A 267 -0.47 25.96 2.53
CA ASP A 267 -0.21 27.23 3.25
C ASP A 267 1.18 27.27 3.91
N ILE A 268 1.94 26.16 3.92
CA ILE A 268 3.27 26.08 4.52
C ILE A 268 4.32 26.47 3.48
N ASP A 269 4.97 27.61 3.66
CA ASP A 269 5.86 28.24 2.68
C ASP A 269 7.13 27.43 2.35
N PHE A 270 7.58 26.58 3.28
CA PHE A 270 8.73 25.68 3.10
C PHE A 270 8.37 24.27 2.64
N LEU A 271 7.11 24.01 2.26
CA LEU A 271 6.68 22.73 1.70
C LEU A 271 6.11 22.91 0.29
N ARG A 272 6.61 22.12 -0.63
CA ARG A 272 5.93 21.87 -1.91
C ARG A 272 5.24 20.53 -1.84
N VAL A 273 3.93 20.54 -1.67
CA VAL A 273 3.10 19.33 -1.50
C VAL A 273 2.78 18.73 -2.86
N ILE A 274 3.09 17.45 -3.07
CA ILE A 274 2.78 16.73 -4.30
C ILE A 274 1.36 16.16 -4.19
N PRO A 275 0.48 16.37 -5.19
CA PRO A 275 -0.85 15.76 -5.22
C PRO A 275 -0.76 14.24 -5.11
N SER A 276 -1.66 13.62 -4.34
CA SER A 276 -1.62 12.18 -4.07
C SER A 276 -3.02 11.57 -4.08
N GLU A 277 -3.13 10.37 -4.63
CA GLU A 277 -4.34 9.53 -4.53
C GLU A 277 -4.19 8.42 -3.47
N ALA A 278 -3.07 8.39 -2.73
CA ALA A 278 -2.85 7.51 -1.59
C ALA A 278 -3.28 8.15 -0.26
N ASN A 279 -2.91 7.54 0.86
CA ASN A 279 -3.19 8.06 2.20
C ASN A 279 -2.01 8.83 2.83
N TYR A 280 -1.22 9.45 2.01
CA TYR A 280 -0.08 10.29 2.38
C TYR A 280 0.21 11.32 1.29
N PHE A 281 0.99 12.32 1.64
CA PHE A 281 1.61 13.25 0.70
C PHE A 281 3.13 13.09 0.75
N LEU A 282 3.75 13.04 -0.42
CA LEU A 282 5.16 13.31 -0.57
C LEU A 282 5.31 14.82 -0.67
N CYS A 283 6.17 15.41 0.17
CA CYS A 283 6.40 16.83 0.20
C CYS A 283 7.89 17.11 0.01
N GLU A 284 8.23 18.00 -0.91
CA GLU A 284 9.58 18.52 -1.02
C GLU A 284 9.76 19.64 0.00
N VAL A 285 10.78 19.53 0.82
CA VAL A 285 11.16 20.57 1.80
C VAL A 285 12.05 21.58 1.08
N ILE A 286 11.63 22.83 1.06
CA ILE A 286 12.31 23.94 0.35
C ILE A 286 12.73 25.05 1.33
N GLY A 287 13.64 25.90 0.87
CA GLY A 287 14.07 27.08 1.64
C GLY A 287 15.00 26.72 2.81
N ARG A 288 14.62 27.13 4.04
CA ARG A 288 15.49 27.14 5.23
C ARG A 288 15.69 25.79 5.92
N PHE A 289 14.88 24.79 5.59
CA PHE A 289 14.94 23.48 6.24
C PHE A 289 15.49 22.39 5.31
N THR A 290 16.15 21.39 5.90
CA THR A 290 16.36 20.07 5.28
C THR A 290 15.27 19.13 5.77
N SER A 291 15.02 18.02 5.04
CA SER A 291 14.07 17.01 5.48
C SER A 291 14.41 16.44 6.86
N HIS A 292 15.72 16.30 7.14
CA HIS A 292 16.20 15.77 8.41
C HIS A 292 15.96 16.74 9.58
N ASN A 293 16.38 18.02 9.46
CA ASN A 293 16.19 18.95 10.57
C ASN A 293 14.72 19.33 10.79
N LEU A 294 13.88 19.38 9.75
CA LEU A 294 12.44 19.57 9.90
C LEU A 294 11.83 18.41 10.73
N THR A 295 12.19 17.16 10.39
CA THR A 295 11.72 15.97 11.13
C THR A 295 12.18 16.01 12.59
N ASP A 296 13.41 16.41 12.84
CA ASP A 296 14.00 16.52 14.17
C ASP A 296 13.31 17.58 15.03
N ILE A 297 13.06 18.77 14.49
CA ILE A 297 12.38 19.86 15.20
C ILE A 297 10.95 19.43 15.55
N LEU A 298 10.18 18.93 14.58
CA LEU A 298 8.81 18.47 14.84
C LEU A 298 8.74 17.39 15.91
N LEU A 299 9.70 16.46 15.90
CA LEU A 299 9.77 15.40 16.92
C LEU A 299 10.13 15.95 18.31
N LYS A 300 11.14 16.79 18.41
CA LYS A 300 11.70 17.23 19.71
C LYS A 300 10.89 18.34 20.38
N GLU A 301 10.29 19.24 19.59
CA GLU A 301 9.62 20.42 20.11
C GLU A 301 8.09 20.30 20.12
N HIS A 302 7.53 19.40 19.27
CA HIS A 302 6.08 19.27 19.10
C HIS A 302 5.53 17.86 19.34
N ASP A 303 6.38 16.86 19.64
CA ASP A 303 6.00 15.45 19.75
C ASP A 303 5.30 14.92 18.47
N ILE A 304 5.76 15.37 17.30
CA ILE A 304 5.20 14.98 16.00
C ILE A 304 6.27 14.27 15.16
N LEU A 305 5.98 13.07 14.71
CA LEU A 305 6.87 12.28 13.86
C LEU A 305 6.35 12.25 12.42
N ILE A 306 7.13 12.77 11.48
CA ILE A 306 6.94 12.63 10.03
C ILE A 306 8.05 11.75 9.44
N LYS A 307 7.85 11.22 8.23
CA LYS A 307 8.85 10.34 7.61
C LYS A 307 9.87 11.13 6.80
N ASP A 308 11.11 11.19 7.26
CA ASP A 308 12.24 11.63 6.43
C ASP A 308 12.49 10.60 5.31
N CYS A 309 12.51 11.06 4.07
CA CYS A 309 12.76 10.25 2.87
C CYS A 309 14.18 10.44 2.29
N GLY A 310 14.99 11.33 2.83
CA GLY A 310 16.30 11.71 2.28
C GLY A 310 17.29 10.54 2.11
N ALA A 311 17.18 9.50 2.96
CA ALA A 311 18.03 8.31 2.87
C ALA A 311 17.57 7.28 1.81
N LYS A 312 16.38 7.43 1.23
CA LYS A 312 15.89 6.49 0.21
C LYS A 312 16.61 6.66 -1.12
N LYS A 313 16.78 5.55 -1.85
CA LYS A 313 17.24 5.55 -3.24
C LYS A 313 16.36 6.51 -4.05
N ALA A 314 16.92 7.27 -4.96
CA ALA A 314 16.33 8.33 -5.78
C ALA A 314 16.13 9.70 -5.08
N PHE A 315 16.22 9.82 -3.76
CA PHE A 315 16.18 11.11 -3.06
C PHE A 315 17.55 11.66 -2.66
N GLN A 316 18.64 10.95 -2.95
CA GLN A 316 19.99 11.37 -2.55
C GLN A 316 20.27 12.84 -2.91
N GLY A 317 20.59 13.64 -1.90
CA GLY A 317 20.81 15.08 -2.05
C GLY A 317 19.54 15.93 -2.21
N ARG A 318 18.35 15.35 -2.12
CA ARG A 318 17.06 16.05 -2.18
C ARG A 318 16.34 15.92 -0.83
N ASN A 319 15.62 16.99 -0.46
CA ASN A 319 14.91 17.05 0.82
C ASN A 319 13.43 16.72 0.62
N TYR A 320 13.04 15.48 0.90
CA TYR A 320 11.65 15.04 0.84
C TYR A 320 11.22 14.41 2.15
N VAL A 321 9.98 14.71 2.55
CA VAL A 321 9.29 14.05 3.66
C VAL A 321 8.00 13.42 3.17
N ARG A 322 7.56 12.34 3.81
CA ARG A 322 6.24 11.75 3.58
C ARG A 322 5.39 11.95 4.83
N ILE A 323 4.19 12.50 4.63
CA ILE A 323 3.24 12.85 5.69
C ILE A 323 1.96 12.04 5.48
N ALA A 324 1.61 11.15 6.41
CA ALA A 324 0.35 10.41 6.35
C ALA A 324 -0.85 11.34 6.55
N VAL A 325 -1.97 11.03 5.92
CA VAL A 325 -3.26 11.66 6.22
C VAL A 325 -3.86 10.97 7.45
N ARG A 326 -4.20 11.76 8.47
CA ARG A 326 -4.82 11.31 9.72
C ARG A 326 -6.21 11.93 9.89
N GLY A 327 -6.78 11.85 11.10
CA GLY A 327 -8.01 12.56 11.42
C GLY A 327 -7.79 14.08 11.49
N ARG A 328 -8.88 14.84 11.32
CA ARG A 328 -8.88 16.31 11.25
C ARG A 328 -8.04 16.99 12.33
N ALA A 329 -8.29 16.67 13.59
CA ALA A 329 -7.59 17.29 14.72
C ALA A 329 -6.08 17.04 14.70
N ASP A 330 -5.65 15.82 14.31
CA ASP A 330 -4.24 15.48 14.18
C ASP A 330 -3.58 16.27 13.04
N ASN A 331 -4.26 16.36 11.89
CA ASN A 331 -3.78 17.09 10.72
C ASN A 331 -3.63 18.60 11.02
N GLU A 332 -4.62 19.19 11.67
CA GLU A 332 -4.59 20.60 12.10
C GLU A 332 -3.44 20.87 13.07
N ARG A 333 -3.21 19.98 14.06
CA ARG A 333 -2.08 20.08 15.00
C ARG A 333 -0.73 20.11 14.27
N LEU A 334 -0.53 19.27 13.25
CA LEU A 334 0.70 19.28 12.45
C LEU A 334 0.86 20.61 11.70
N VAL A 335 -0.21 21.06 11.03
CA VAL A 335 -0.17 22.34 10.26
C VAL A 335 0.13 23.53 11.19
N GLU A 336 -0.51 23.58 12.37
CA GLU A 336 -0.24 24.62 13.36
C GLU A 336 1.21 24.59 13.86
N ALA A 337 1.76 23.38 14.14
CA ALA A 337 3.16 23.25 14.53
C ALA A 337 4.09 23.78 13.43
N MET A 338 3.84 23.41 12.16
CA MET A 338 4.65 23.89 11.03
C MET A 338 4.54 25.40 10.81
N LYS A 339 3.36 26.00 11.00
CA LYS A 339 3.17 27.47 10.87
C LYS A 339 3.92 28.29 11.93
N ARG A 340 4.36 27.66 13.03
CA ARG A 340 5.13 28.32 14.09
C ARG A 340 6.66 28.24 13.88
N LEU A 341 7.11 27.42 12.94
CA LEU A 341 8.53 27.29 12.58
C LEU A 341 8.97 28.42 11.65
#